data_af9358795c6250f289856261fdfeb745
#
_entry.id   af9358795c6250f289856261fdfeb745
#
_cell.length_a   1.000
_cell.length_b   1.000
_cell.length_c   1.000
_cell.angle_alpha   90.00
_cell.angle_beta   90.00
_cell.angle_gamma   90.00
#
_symmetry.space_group_name_H-M   'P 1'
#
loop_
_entity.id
_entity.type
_entity.pdbx_description
1 polymer ?
#
loop_
_entity_poly.entity_id
_entity_poly.type
_entity_poly.pdbx_seq_one_letter_code
_entity_poly.pdbx_strand_id
1 'polypeptide(L)'
;MGLSTFVVGMLPSYDQIGILAPVALVAMRLVQGLALGGEYGGAATYVAEHAPQGRRGLYTSFIQVTATFGLFLSLVVILLTRKVMGEDAFQAFGWRVPFLVSILLLGVSLWIRLQLSESPSFQRMVDEGKGSKAPLTDSFGKWPNLKIVILALVGLTAGQAVVWYTGQFYTLFFLEKTLKLDGALTNGLVATALLLGTPFFILFGWLSDKIGRKPIIMLGCVLAALTYFPLFKALTVAANPQLAAAVASAPVTVVADPADCAFQFDPVGKTVFNSSCDLAKSYLAKAGVTYTNQAAPAGTLAQVKIGNETLTAFDGKGLEKAAFKAQKTEWETGLGAALKSAGYPAKADSALVDRPKVIGILFLLVIYVTMVYGPIAAMLVEMFPTNIRYTSMSLPYHIGNGWFGGFLPTTAFAMVAATGNIYYGLWYPILVASVTAVIGILYLKETKDVDIDA
;
A
#
# COMPACT_ATOMS: atom_id res chain seq x y z
N MET A 1 -8.83 -12.53 -13.10
CA MET A 1 -8.74 -12.17 -11.66
C MET A 1 -9.72 -12.99 -10.80
N GLY A 2 -11.03 -13.00 -11.06
CA GLY A 2 -12.02 -13.71 -10.22
C GLY A 2 -11.76 -15.21 -10.05
N LEU A 3 -11.41 -15.92 -11.14
CA LEU A 3 -11.12 -17.36 -11.07
C LEU A 3 -9.89 -17.65 -10.17
N SER A 4 -8.80 -16.92 -10.31
CA SER A 4 -7.63 -17.10 -9.45
C SER A 4 -7.91 -16.76 -7.99
N THR A 5 -8.78 -15.78 -7.72
CA THR A 5 -9.25 -15.47 -6.36
C THR A 5 -10.05 -16.62 -5.77
N PHE A 6 -10.96 -17.19 -6.53
CA PHE A 6 -11.74 -18.38 -6.12
C PHE A 6 -10.82 -19.58 -5.82
N VAL A 7 -9.84 -19.85 -6.69
CA VAL A 7 -8.87 -20.94 -6.52
C VAL A 7 -8.06 -20.79 -5.24
N VAL A 8 -7.71 -19.55 -4.81
CA VAL A 8 -7.03 -19.33 -3.53
C VAL A 8 -7.83 -19.90 -2.36
N GLY A 9 -9.18 -19.79 -2.38
CA GLY A 9 -10.04 -20.39 -1.36
C GLY A 9 -10.03 -21.92 -1.34
N MET A 10 -9.64 -22.56 -2.44
CA MET A 10 -9.55 -24.02 -2.55
C MET A 10 -8.14 -24.60 -2.28
N LEU A 11 -7.13 -23.73 -2.12
CA LEU A 11 -5.76 -24.22 -1.91
C LEU A 11 -5.65 -25.08 -0.64
N PRO A 12 -4.94 -26.23 -0.74
CA PRO A 12 -4.63 -27.03 0.44
C PRO A 12 -3.78 -26.28 1.45
N SER A 13 -3.87 -26.66 2.73
CA SER A 13 -3.10 -26.06 3.80
C SER A 13 -1.62 -26.47 3.75
N TYR A 14 -0.78 -25.75 4.49
CA TYR A 14 0.63 -26.10 4.63
C TYR A 14 0.82 -27.51 5.23
N ASP A 15 -0.06 -27.91 6.16
CA ASP A 15 -0.01 -29.22 6.79
C ASP A 15 -0.30 -30.37 5.79
N GLN A 16 -1.03 -30.10 4.71
CA GLN A 16 -1.39 -31.08 3.70
C GLN A 16 -0.34 -31.22 2.60
N ILE A 17 0.20 -30.10 2.10
CA ILE A 17 1.12 -30.10 0.94
C ILE A 17 2.46 -29.38 1.19
N GLY A 18 2.74 -29.01 2.43
CA GLY A 18 4.02 -28.40 2.82
C GLY A 18 4.33 -27.11 2.04
N ILE A 19 5.58 -27.03 1.53
CA ILE A 19 6.07 -25.83 0.82
C ILE A 19 5.30 -25.52 -0.47
N LEU A 20 4.59 -26.47 -1.04
CA LEU A 20 3.77 -26.24 -2.24
C LEU A 20 2.58 -25.31 -1.97
N ALA A 21 2.08 -25.23 -0.73
CA ALA A 21 0.98 -24.34 -0.38
C ALA A 21 1.33 -22.85 -0.58
N PRO A 22 2.42 -22.31 0.01
CA PRO A 22 2.83 -20.93 -0.25
C PRO A 22 3.27 -20.70 -1.70
N VAL A 23 3.88 -21.66 -2.37
CA VAL A 23 4.23 -21.55 -3.80
C VAL A 23 2.98 -21.41 -4.66
N ALA A 24 1.95 -22.23 -4.43
CA ALA A 24 0.68 -22.14 -5.14
C ALA A 24 -0.03 -20.80 -4.86
N LEU A 25 -0.01 -20.33 -3.61
CA LEU A 25 -0.56 -19.02 -3.27
C LEU A 25 0.13 -17.88 -4.02
N VAL A 26 1.47 -17.88 -4.05
CA VAL A 26 2.25 -16.86 -4.79
C VAL A 26 1.96 -16.95 -6.29
N ALA A 27 1.87 -18.16 -6.86
CA ALA A 27 1.52 -18.36 -8.26
C ALA A 27 0.12 -17.77 -8.57
N MET A 28 -0.89 -18.03 -7.73
CA MET A 28 -2.22 -17.43 -7.90
C MET A 28 -2.21 -15.91 -7.77
N ARG A 29 -1.38 -15.34 -6.89
CA ARG A 29 -1.20 -13.88 -6.77
C ARG A 29 -0.53 -13.28 -8.02
N LEU A 30 0.42 -13.96 -8.62
CA LEU A 30 1.02 -13.52 -9.90
C LEU A 30 -0.02 -13.54 -11.03
N VAL A 31 -0.85 -14.60 -11.11
CA VAL A 31 -1.95 -14.68 -12.10
C VAL A 31 -2.97 -13.57 -11.86
N GLN A 32 -3.30 -13.24 -10.60
CA GLN A 32 -4.15 -12.09 -10.28
C GLN A 32 -3.55 -10.77 -10.77
N GLY A 33 -2.26 -10.56 -10.55
CA GLY A 33 -1.54 -9.37 -11.01
C GLY A 33 -1.55 -9.23 -12.53
N LEU A 34 -1.29 -10.32 -13.27
CA LEU A 34 -1.37 -10.34 -14.73
C LEU A 34 -2.78 -9.99 -15.23
N ALA A 35 -3.81 -10.56 -14.59
CA ALA A 35 -5.19 -10.28 -14.96
C ALA A 35 -5.60 -8.82 -14.69
N LEU A 36 -5.15 -8.25 -13.56
CA LEU A 36 -5.40 -6.85 -13.20
C LEU A 36 -4.83 -5.90 -14.26
N GLY A 37 -3.71 -6.26 -14.89
CA GLY A 37 -3.05 -5.47 -15.93
C GLY A 37 -3.97 -5.04 -17.07
N GLY A 38 -4.93 -5.87 -17.44
CA GLY A 38 -5.92 -5.55 -18.47
C GLY A 38 -7.21 -4.92 -17.95
N GLU A 39 -7.57 -5.10 -16.68
CA GLU A 39 -8.90 -4.71 -16.18
C GLU A 39 -9.04 -3.21 -15.97
N TYR A 40 -8.07 -2.58 -15.30
CA TYR A 40 -8.15 -1.16 -15.00
C TYR A 40 -8.08 -0.29 -16.26
N GLY A 41 -7.12 -0.55 -17.15
CA GLY A 41 -6.96 0.18 -18.41
C GLY A 41 -8.23 0.10 -19.27
N GLY A 42 -8.82 -1.10 -19.36
CA GLY A 42 -10.08 -1.31 -20.09
C GLY A 42 -11.25 -0.55 -19.49
N ALA A 43 -11.43 -0.61 -18.17
CA ALA A 43 -12.51 0.11 -17.49
C ALA A 43 -12.35 1.64 -17.62
N ALA A 44 -11.12 2.15 -17.42
CA ALA A 44 -10.83 3.58 -17.53
C ALA A 44 -11.08 4.10 -18.94
N THR A 45 -10.58 3.39 -19.98
CA THR A 45 -10.80 3.74 -21.37
C THR A 45 -12.28 3.69 -21.74
N TYR A 46 -12.96 2.60 -21.38
CA TYR A 46 -14.39 2.42 -21.68
C TYR A 46 -15.24 3.57 -21.10
N VAL A 47 -15.08 3.86 -19.81
CA VAL A 47 -15.84 4.93 -19.14
C VAL A 47 -15.49 6.31 -19.69
N ALA A 48 -14.20 6.59 -19.95
CA ALA A 48 -13.77 7.88 -20.47
C ALA A 48 -14.27 8.14 -21.89
N GLU A 49 -14.31 7.11 -22.76
CA GLU A 49 -14.78 7.22 -24.15
C GLU A 49 -16.32 7.29 -24.27
N HIS A 50 -17.05 6.81 -23.25
CA HIS A 50 -18.52 7.00 -23.17
C HIS A 50 -18.92 8.25 -22.37
N ALA A 51 -17.99 8.90 -21.68
CA ALA A 51 -18.29 10.07 -20.89
C ALA A 51 -18.55 11.29 -21.76
N PRO A 52 -19.55 12.15 -21.44
CA PRO A 52 -19.74 13.41 -22.13
C PRO A 52 -18.47 14.27 -22.09
N GLN A 53 -18.20 15.00 -23.16
CA GLN A 53 -17.06 15.92 -23.23
C GLN A 53 -17.10 16.91 -22.06
N GLY A 54 -15.95 17.16 -21.43
CA GLY A 54 -15.82 18.04 -20.26
C GLY A 54 -16.35 17.44 -18.95
N ARG A 55 -16.71 16.13 -18.90
CA ARG A 55 -17.15 15.42 -17.68
C ARG A 55 -16.41 14.10 -17.45
N ARG A 56 -15.32 13.85 -18.14
CA ARG A 56 -14.55 12.59 -18.03
C ARG A 56 -14.02 12.37 -16.62
N GLY A 57 -13.53 13.42 -15.96
CA GLY A 57 -13.06 13.34 -14.58
C GLY A 57 -14.15 12.88 -13.62
N LEU A 58 -15.35 13.43 -13.74
CA LEU A 58 -16.51 13.01 -12.95
C LEU A 58 -16.86 11.53 -13.19
N TYR A 59 -17.01 11.11 -14.47
CA TYR A 59 -17.45 9.75 -14.77
C TYR A 59 -16.38 8.70 -14.41
N THR A 60 -15.12 8.96 -14.71
CA THR A 60 -14.03 8.02 -14.37
C THR A 60 -13.76 7.92 -12.86
N SER A 61 -14.09 8.95 -12.08
CA SER A 61 -13.93 8.92 -10.63
C SER A 61 -14.80 7.86 -9.95
N PHE A 62 -15.93 7.47 -10.55
CA PHE A 62 -16.75 6.35 -10.05
C PHE A 62 -15.98 5.01 -10.05
N ILE A 63 -15.02 4.81 -10.96
CA ILE A 63 -14.15 3.63 -10.94
C ILE A 63 -13.36 3.57 -9.62
N GLN A 64 -12.88 4.71 -9.14
CA GLN A 64 -12.11 4.80 -7.89
C GLN A 64 -12.98 4.56 -6.66
N VAL A 65 -14.23 5.03 -6.70
CA VAL A 65 -15.24 4.75 -5.67
C VAL A 65 -15.48 3.24 -5.55
N THR A 66 -15.56 2.50 -6.68
CA THR A 66 -15.77 1.04 -6.64
C THR A 66 -14.63 0.29 -5.97
N ALA A 67 -13.38 0.76 -6.06
CA ALA A 67 -12.24 0.17 -5.36
C ALA A 67 -12.41 0.24 -3.83
N THR A 68 -12.87 1.40 -3.33
CA THR A 68 -13.15 1.59 -1.89
C THR A 68 -14.35 0.76 -1.44
N PHE A 69 -15.43 0.71 -2.24
CA PHE A 69 -16.57 -0.17 -1.95
C PHE A 69 -16.18 -1.65 -1.95
N GLY A 70 -15.28 -2.08 -2.84
CA GLY A 70 -14.75 -3.43 -2.85
C GLY A 70 -14.03 -3.79 -1.55
N LEU A 71 -13.22 -2.87 -1.01
CA LEU A 71 -12.58 -3.03 0.30
C LEU A 71 -13.64 -3.16 1.41
N PHE A 72 -14.63 -2.28 1.44
CA PHE A 72 -15.75 -2.36 2.39
C PHE A 72 -16.48 -3.69 2.32
N LEU A 73 -16.87 -4.10 1.12
CA LEU A 73 -17.59 -5.35 0.91
C LEU A 73 -16.77 -6.54 1.40
N SER A 74 -15.45 -6.55 1.14
CA SER A 74 -14.57 -7.62 1.62
C SER A 74 -14.50 -7.66 3.14
N LEU A 75 -14.39 -6.50 3.81
CA LEU A 75 -14.41 -6.42 5.27
C LEU A 75 -15.74 -6.90 5.86
N VAL A 76 -16.87 -6.51 5.26
CA VAL A 76 -18.21 -6.98 5.68
C VAL A 76 -18.32 -8.49 5.57
N VAL A 77 -17.90 -9.08 4.45
CA VAL A 77 -17.92 -10.53 4.25
C VAL A 77 -17.04 -11.24 5.27
N ILE A 78 -15.84 -10.74 5.53
CA ILE A 78 -14.92 -11.30 6.54
C ILE A 78 -15.55 -11.23 7.94
N LEU A 79 -16.08 -10.06 8.33
CA LEU A 79 -16.68 -9.86 9.65
C LEU A 79 -17.94 -10.74 9.83
N LEU A 80 -18.79 -10.82 8.82
CA LEU A 80 -19.96 -11.70 8.86
C LEU A 80 -19.56 -13.17 8.98
N THR A 81 -18.55 -13.61 8.22
CA THR A 81 -18.05 -14.99 8.28
C THR A 81 -17.50 -15.31 9.68
N ARG A 82 -16.70 -14.40 10.27
CA ARG A 82 -16.20 -14.54 11.64
C ARG A 82 -17.33 -14.60 12.67
N LYS A 83 -18.33 -13.72 12.53
CA LYS A 83 -19.47 -13.67 13.47
C LYS A 83 -20.33 -14.92 13.40
N VAL A 84 -20.54 -15.48 12.21
CA VAL A 84 -21.39 -16.67 12.00
C VAL A 84 -20.68 -17.95 12.41
N MET A 85 -19.37 -18.07 12.06
CA MET A 85 -18.63 -19.32 12.31
C MET A 85 -17.89 -19.35 13.65
N GLY A 86 -17.65 -18.19 14.26
CA GLY A 86 -16.74 -18.05 15.41
C GLY A 86 -15.27 -18.00 15.00
N GLU A 87 -14.41 -17.50 15.89
CA GLU A 87 -13.02 -17.22 15.57
C GLU A 87 -12.20 -18.50 15.28
N ASP A 88 -12.40 -19.57 16.08
CA ASP A 88 -11.67 -20.82 15.91
C ASP A 88 -12.01 -21.51 14.58
N ALA A 89 -13.30 -21.57 14.23
CA ALA A 89 -13.74 -22.14 12.95
C ALA A 89 -13.33 -21.25 11.78
N PHE A 90 -13.29 -19.92 11.97
CA PHE A 90 -12.78 -19.00 10.95
C PHE A 90 -11.30 -19.25 10.66
N GLN A 91 -10.48 -19.40 11.69
CA GLN A 91 -9.04 -19.68 11.50
C GLN A 91 -8.78 -21.05 10.88
N ALA A 92 -9.55 -22.06 11.28
CA ALA A 92 -9.41 -23.42 10.74
C ALA A 92 -9.81 -23.53 9.25
N PHE A 93 -10.96 -22.98 8.88
CA PHE A 93 -11.54 -23.13 7.55
C PHE A 93 -12.20 -21.85 7.02
N GLY A 94 -12.87 -21.06 7.88
CA GLY A 94 -13.78 -20.00 7.49
C GLY A 94 -13.13 -18.89 6.67
N TRP A 95 -11.81 -18.68 6.76
CA TRP A 95 -11.09 -17.72 5.94
C TRP A 95 -11.19 -18.02 4.43
N ARG A 96 -11.55 -19.24 4.03
CA ARG A 96 -11.78 -19.65 2.64
C ARG A 96 -13.09 -19.09 2.08
N VAL A 97 -14.10 -18.91 2.92
CA VAL A 97 -15.44 -18.50 2.50
C VAL A 97 -15.44 -17.19 1.71
N PRO A 98 -14.77 -16.12 2.13
CA PRO A 98 -14.69 -14.88 1.34
C PRO A 98 -14.11 -15.08 -0.06
N PHE A 99 -13.13 -15.98 -0.21
CA PHE A 99 -12.57 -16.31 -1.52
C PHE A 99 -13.54 -17.13 -2.37
N LEU A 100 -14.24 -18.06 -1.79
CA LEU A 100 -15.22 -18.90 -2.50
C LEU A 100 -16.44 -18.09 -2.97
N VAL A 101 -16.89 -17.13 -2.18
CA VAL A 101 -17.98 -16.19 -2.55
C VAL A 101 -17.62 -15.36 -3.79
N SER A 102 -16.33 -15.16 -4.09
CA SER A 102 -15.90 -14.43 -5.28
C SER A 102 -16.38 -15.00 -6.61
N ILE A 103 -16.79 -16.30 -6.64
CA ILE A 103 -17.36 -16.93 -7.84
C ILE A 103 -18.66 -16.26 -8.27
N LEU A 104 -19.46 -15.77 -7.33
CA LEU A 104 -20.70 -15.05 -7.62
C LEU A 104 -20.38 -13.71 -8.33
N LEU A 105 -19.37 -12.98 -7.83
CA LEU A 105 -18.92 -11.73 -8.44
C LEU A 105 -18.31 -11.98 -9.83
N LEU A 106 -17.61 -13.10 -10.00
CA LEU A 106 -17.10 -13.50 -11.32
C LEU A 106 -18.24 -13.74 -12.29
N GLY A 107 -19.31 -14.44 -11.87
CA GLY A 107 -20.51 -14.68 -12.71
C GLY A 107 -21.17 -13.37 -13.14
N VAL A 108 -21.38 -12.44 -12.20
CA VAL A 108 -21.93 -11.10 -12.48
C VAL A 108 -21.03 -10.32 -13.43
N SER A 109 -19.71 -10.31 -13.19
CA SER A 109 -18.74 -9.62 -14.05
C SER A 109 -18.76 -10.17 -15.48
N LEU A 110 -18.78 -11.47 -15.64
CA LEU A 110 -18.85 -12.12 -16.95
C LEU A 110 -20.15 -11.76 -17.67
N TRP A 111 -21.30 -11.83 -16.96
CA TRP A 111 -22.59 -11.47 -17.53
C TRP A 111 -22.62 -10.02 -18.02
N ILE A 112 -22.11 -9.06 -17.23
CA ILE A 112 -22.03 -7.65 -17.62
C ILE A 112 -21.15 -7.52 -18.89
N ARG A 113 -19.98 -8.14 -18.92
CA ARG A 113 -19.03 -8.03 -20.05
C ARG A 113 -19.61 -8.58 -21.35
N LEU A 114 -20.44 -9.62 -21.28
CA LEU A 114 -21.10 -10.17 -22.47
C LEU A 114 -22.21 -9.26 -23.04
N GLN A 115 -22.67 -8.26 -22.26
CA GLN A 115 -23.67 -7.28 -22.69
C GLN A 115 -23.08 -5.97 -23.17
N LEU A 116 -21.79 -5.72 -22.87
CA LEU A 116 -21.13 -4.45 -23.27
C LEU A 116 -20.71 -4.52 -24.74
N SER A 117 -21.02 -3.45 -25.48
CA SER A 117 -20.49 -3.19 -26.81
C SER A 117 -19.15 -2.45 -26.75
N GLU A 118 -18.35 -2.53 -27.81
CA GLU A 118 -17.13 -1.74 -27.93
C GLU A 118 -17.43 -0.22 -27.91
N SER A 119 -16.44 0.57 -27.50
CA SER A 119 -16.62 2.02 -27.43
C SER A 119 -16.77 2.66 -28.81
N PRO A 120 -17.53 3.75 -28.92
CA PRO A 120 -17.71 4.46 -30.20
C PRO A 120 -16.40 4.94 -30.82
N SER A 121 -15.45 5.38 -30.00
CA SER A 121 -14.12 5.83 -30.43
C SER A 121 -13.30 4.68 -31.02
N PHE A 122 -13.34 3.52 -30.37
CA PHE A 122 -12.67 2.32 -30.86
C PHE A 122 -13.29 1.81 -32.17
N GLN A 123 -14.62 1.76 -32.24
CA GLN A 123 -15.32 1.35 -33.46
C GLN A 123 -14.96 2.24 -34.65
N ARG A 124 -15.01 3.56 -34.47
CA ARG A 124 -14.59 4.52 -35.53
C ARG A 124 -13.16 4.29 -35.97
N MET A 125 -12.23 4.11 -35.03
CA MET A 125 -10.83 3.84 -35.32
C MET A 125 -10.66 2.56 -36.16
N VAL A 126 -11.40 1.50 -35.87
CA VAL A 126 -11.37 0.23 -36.62
C VAL A 126 -11.95 0.42 -38.01
N ASP A 127 -13.10 1.09 -38.15
CA ASP A 127 -13.77 1.35 -39.41
C ASP A 127 -12.91 2.21 -40.34
N GLU A 128 -12.14 3.15 -39.79
CA GLU A 128 -11.18 4.00 -40.53
C GLU A 128 -9.85 3.30 -40.83
N GLY A 129 -9.65 2.07 -40.36
CA GLY A 129 -8.41 1.32 -40.57
C GLY A 129 -7.18 1.91 -39.83
N LYS A 130 -7.39 2.76 -38.85
CA LYS A 130 -6.33 3.45 -38.07
C LYS A 130 -5.78 2.65 -36.88
N GLY A 131 -6.24 1.42 -36.65
CA GLY A 131 -5.77 0.56 -35.59
C GLY A 131 -4.28 0.21 -35.73
N SER A 132 -3.55 0.20 -34.62
CA SER A 132 -2.15 -0.22 -34.61
C SER A 132 -2.03 -1.73 -34.82
N LYS A 133 -1.17 -2.14 -35.75
CA LYS A 133 -0.84 -3.56 -35.99
C LYS A 133 0.17 -4.12 -34.98
N ALA A 134 0.90 -3.25 -34.26
CA ALA A 134 1.91 -3.61 -33.27
C ALA A 134 1.87 -2.63 -32.08
N PRO A 135 0.80 -2.63 -31.24
CA PRO A 135 0.61 -1.65 -30.20
C PRO A 135 1.77 -1.56 -29.20
N LEU A 136 2.41 -2.69 -28.86
CA LEU A 136 3.59 -2.72 -27.97
C LEU A 136 4.77 -1.96 -28.57
N THR A 137 5.08 -2.23 -29.85
CA THR A 137 6.18 -1.54 -30.56
C THR A 137 5.87 -0.06 -30.74
N ASP A 138 4.62 0.29 -31.05
CA ASP A 138 4.21 1.67 -31.23
C ASP A 138 4.25 2.44 -29.89
N SER A 139 3.88 1.79 -28.78
CA SER A 139 3.90 2.40 -27.45
C SER A 139 5.31 2.59 -26.90
N PHE A 140 6.16 1.57 -27.03
CA PHE A 140 7.44 1.50 -26.30
C PHE A 140 8.67 1.57 -27.21
N GLY A 141 8.55 1.24 -28.49
CA GLY A 141 9.64 1.31 -29.46
C GLY A 141 9.81 2.69 -30.10
N LYS A 142 8.79 3.55 -30.08
CA LYS A 142 8.84 4.90 -30.63
C LYS A 142 9.09 5.93 -29.52
N TRP A 143 10.21 6.64 -29.59
CA TRP A 143 10.61 7.60 -28.55
C TRP A 143 9.54 8.63 -28.19
N PRO A 144 8.78 9.25 -29.12
CA PRO A 144 7.73 10.20 -28.77
C PRO A 144 6.68 9.60 -27.82
N ASN A 145 6.26 8.36 -28.05
CA ASN A 145 5.27 7.65 -27.23
C ASN A 145 5.89 7.16 -25.91
N LEU A 146 7.08 6.57 -25.97
CA LEU A 146 7.80 6.11 -24.78
C LEU A 146 8.07 7.27 -23.81
N LYS A 147 8.40 8.45 -24.31
CA LYS A 147 8.56 9.66 -23.48
C LYS A 147 7.29 9.97 -22.68
N ILE A 148 6.11 9.87 -23.31
CA ILE A 148 4.83 10.11 -22.63
C ILE A 148 4.59 9.02 -21.57
N VAL A 149 4.90 7.75 -21.89
CA VAL A 149 4.78 6.63 -20.94
C VAL A 149 5.67 6.85 -19.70
N ILE A 150 6.94 7.27 -19.91
CA ILE A 150 7.86 7.58 -18.79
C ILE A 150 7.34 8.77 -17.97
N LEU A 151 6.84 9.82 -18.63
CA LEU A 151 6.26 10.97 -17.94
C LEU A 151 4.99 10.59 -17.18
N ALA A 152 4.15 9.72 -17.73
CA ALA A 152 2.98 9.18 -17.04
C ALA A 152 3.39 8.34 -15.82
N LEU A 153 4.49 7.58 -15.93
CA LEU A 153 5.01 6.80 -14.79
C LEU A 153 5.56 7.71 -13.69
N VAL A 154 6.55 8.52 -14.00
CA VAL A 154 7.33 9.25 -12.97
C VAL A 154 6.64 10.56 -12.57
N GLY A 155 6.01 11.25 -13.53
CA GLY A 155 5.34 12.54 -13.29
C GLY A 155 3.88 12.41 -12.84
N LEU A 156 3.30 11.20 -12.78
CA LEU A 156 1.90 11.03 -12.44
C LEU A 156 1.65 9.81 -11.55
N THR A 157 1.82 8.57 -12.07
CA THR A 157 1.34 7.36 -11.39
C THR A 157 2.21 6.93 -10.21
N ALA A 158 3.51 7.17 -10.21
CA ALA A 158 4.38 6.84 -9.08
C ALA A 158 3.97 7.62 -7.82
N GLY A 159 3.75 8.94 -7.93
CA GLY A 159 3.30 9.78 -6.82
C GLY A 159 1.88 9.42 -6.37
N GLN A 160 0.97 9.21 -7.33
CA GLN A 160 -0.37 8.74 -7.01
C GLN A 160 -0.33 7.43 -6.21
N ALA A 161 0.49 6.47 -6.64
CA ALA A 161 0.60 5.17 -6.00
C ALA A 161 1.10 5.27 -4.55
N VAL A 162 2.20 5.99 -4.32
CA VAL A 162 2.73 6.12 -2.96
C VAL A 162 1.78 6.88 -2.03
N VAL A 163 1.05 7.88 -2.53
CA VAL A 163 0.04 8.60 -1.74
C VAL A 163 -1.12 7.66 -1.38
N TRP A 164 -1.61 6.88 -2.36
CA TRP A 164 -2.70 5.94 -2.15
C TRP A 164 -2.31 4.83 -1.16
N TYR A 165 -1.14 4.18 -1.36
CA TYR A 165 -0.66 3.13 -0.47
C TYR A 165 -0.34 3.64 0.93
N THR A 166 0.17 4.87 1.07
CA THR A 166 0.42 5.46 2.39
C THR A 166 -0.88 5.73 3.12
N GLY A 167 -1.86 6.36 2.45
CA GLY A 167 -3.12 6.74 3.07
C GLY A 167 -4.01 5.55 3.48
N GLN A 168 -3.89 4.41 2.83
CA GLN A 168 -4.72 3.23 3.11
C GLN A 168 -3.94 2.12 3.81
N PHE A 169 -2.91 1.55 3.19
CA PHE A 169 -2.25 0.34 3.69
C PHE A 169 -1.14 0.63 4.70
N TYR A 170 -0.23 1.56 4.39
CA TYR A 170 0.86 1.85 5.31
C TYR A 170 0.33 2.40 6.65
N THR A 171 -0.66 3.27 6.59
CA THR A 171 -1.32 3.82 7.79
C THR A 171 -2.01 2.73 8.61
N LEU A 172 -2.71 1.78 7.98
CA LEU A 172 -3.30 0.62 8.64
C LEU A 172 -2.22 -0.19 9.37
N PHE A 173 -1.14 -0.55 8.67
CA PHE A 173 -0.04 -1.30 9.27
C PHE A 173 0.68 -0.50 10.35
N PHE A 174 0.86 0.80 10.18
CA PHE A 174 1.46 1.67 11.18
C PHE A 174 0.64 1.67 12.47
N LEU A 175 -0.68 1.78 12.40
CA LEU A 175 -1.58 1.69 13.55
C LEU A 175 -1.50 0.33 14.25
N GLU A 176 -1.55 -0.79 13.49
CA GLU A 176 -1.58 -2.13 14.08
C GLU A 176 -0.18 -2.62 14.51
N LYS A 177 0.83 -2.45 13.66
CA LYS A 177 2.16 -3.07 13.89
C LYS A 177 3.10 -2.17 14.67
N THR A 178 3.08 -0.86 14.41
CA THR A 178 3.94 0.11 15.08
C THR A 178 3.27 0.66 16.34
N LEU A 179 2.04 1.18 16.24
CA LEU A 179 1.35 1.77 17.37
C LEU A 179 0.60 0.76 18.24
N LYS A 180 0.55 -0.51 17.84
CA LYS A 180 -0.03 -1.62 18.63
C LYS A 180 -1.52 -1.48 18.94
N LEU A 181 -2.28 -0.80 18.12
CA LEU A 181 -3.73 -0.76 18.26
C LEU A 181 -4.34 -2.14 18.00
N ASP A 182 -5.45 -2.38 18.65
CA ASP A 182 -6.28 -3.55 18.34
C ASP A 182 -6.79 -3.53 16.90
N GLY A 183 -6.74 -4.69 16.23
CA GLY A 183 -7.09 -4.77 14.81
C GLY A 183 -8.56 -4.45 14.53
N ALA A 184 -9.49 -4.81 15.41
CA ALA A 184 -10.91 -4.51 15.23
C ALA A 184 -11.15 -2.99 15.37
N LEU A 185 -10.53 -2.36 16.35
CA LEU A 185 -10.57 -0.90 16.54
C LEU A 185 -9.95 -0.20 15.34
N THR A 186 -8.76 -0.62 14.89
CA THR A 186 -8.07 -0.03 13.74
C THR A 186 -8.91 -0.10 12.48
N ASN A 187 -9.46 -1.27 12.18
CA ASN A 187 -10.32 -1.45 11.00
C ASN A 187 -11.57 -0.57 11.07
N GLY A 188 -12.17 -0.41 12.25
CA GLY A 188 -13.31 0.49 12.45
C GLY A 188 -12.96 1.96 12.19
N LEU A 189 -11.81 2.44 12.71
CA LEU A 189 -11.34 3.81 12.51
C LEU A 189 -11.02 4.10 11.04
N VAL A 190 -10.30 3.19 10.38
CA VAL A 190 -9.95 3.29 8.96
C VAL A 190 -11.21 3.23 8.08
N ALA A 191 -12.13 2.29 8.35
CA ALA A 191 -13.39 2.18 7.61
C ALA A 191 -14.22 3.47 7.72
N THR A 192 -14.29 4.06 8.93
CA THR A 192 -15.00 5.33 9.14
C THR A 192 -14.38 6.46 8.31
N ALA A 193 -13.06 6.59 8.33
CA ALA A 193 -12.36 7.62 7.55
C ALA A 193 -12.55 7.42 6.03
N LEU A 194 -12.50 6.18 5.55
CA LEU A 194 -12.76 5.83 4.15
C LEU A 194 -14.19 6.16 3.74
N LEU A 195 -15.17 5.83 4.59
CA LEU A 195 -16.58 6.16 4.33
C LEU A 195 -16.80 7.67 4.17
N LEU A 196 -16.24 8.44 5.08
CA LEU A 196 -16.30 9.91 5.03
C LEU A 196 -15.55 10.49 3.83
N GLY A 197 -14.44 9.88 3.43
CA GLY A 197 -13.60 10.32 2.32
C GLY A 197 -14.10 9.90 0.94
N THR A 198 -14.87 8.81 0.83
CA THR A 198 -15.33 8.28 -0.48
C THR A 198 -16.03 9.29 -1.38
N PRO A 199 -16.93 10.16 -0.91
CA PRO A 199 -17.56 11.18 -1.75
C PRO A 199 -16.57 12.15 -2.41
N PHE A 200 -15.41 12.35 -1.83
CA PHE A 200 -14.39 13.26 -2.36
C PHE A 200 -13.69 12.73 -3.62
N PHE A 201 -13.73 11.43 -3.91
CA PHE A 201 -13.32 10.94 -5.24
C PHE A 201 -14.18 11.60 -6.34
N ILE A 202 -15.49 11.62 -6.13
CA ILE A 202 -16.44 12.23 -7.08
C ILE A 202 -16.22 13.75 -7.12
N LEU A 203 -16.07 14.38 -5.96
CA LEU A 203 -15.83 15.83 -5.86
C LEU A 203 -14.57 16.24 -6.64
N PHE A 204 -13.42 15.58 -6.40
CA PHE A 204 -12.18 15.91 -7.09
C PHE A 204 -12.17 15.46 -8.54
N GLY A 205 -12.87 14.36 -8.88
CA GLY A 205 -13.14 14.02 -10.27
C GLY A 205 -13.91 15.12 -11.00
N TRP A 206 -15.02 15.58 -10.45
CA TRP A 206 -15.80 16.70 -10.99
C TRP A 206 -15.01 18.02 -11.01
N LEU A 207 -14.31 18.34 -9.92
CA LEU A 207 -13.51 19.56 -9.84
C LEU A 207 -12.41 19.57 -10.89
N SER A 208 -11.82 18.39 -11.20
CA SER A 208 -10.82 18.25 -12.24
C SER A 208 -11.34 18.58 -13.64
N ASP A 209 -12.62 18.38 -13.91
CA ASP A 209 -13.26 18.81 -15.16
C ASP A 209 -13.33 20.35 -15.28
N LYS A 210 -13.27 21.06 -14.15
CA LYS A 210 -13.36 22.52 -14.11
C LYS A 210 -11.98 23.19 -14.14
N ILE A 211 -11.11 22.81 -13.22
CA ILE A 211 -9.81 23.49 -13.00
C ILE A 211 -8.61 22.75 -13.60
N GLY A 212 -8.82 21.54 -14.11
CA GLY A 212 -7.76 20.70 -14.68
C GLY A 212 -7.41 19.48 -13.81
N ARG A 213 -6.88 18.44 -14.47
CA ARG A 213 -6.44 17.18 -13.83
C ARG A 213 -5.15 17.41 -13.04
N LYS A 214 -4.18 18.00 -13.73
CA LYS A 214 -2.83 18.24 -13.24
C LYS A 214 -2.78 19.02 -11.91
N PRO A 215 -3.46 20.19 -11.75
CA PRO A 215 -3.37 20.97 -10.51
C PRO A 215 -3.82 20.18 -9.28
N ILE A 216 -4.89 19.40 -9.38
CA ILE A 216 -5.44 18.63 -8.26
C ILE A 216 -4.48 17.51 -7.85
N ILE A 217 -4.00 16.72 -8.83
CA ILE A 217 -3.08 15.61 -8.57
C ILE A 217 -1.77 16.12 -7.97
N MET A 218 -1.19 17.16 -8.55
CA MET A 218 0.08 17.73 -8.06
C MET A 218 -0.08 18.32 -6.67
N LEU A 219 -1.18 19.03 -6.40
CA LEU A 219 -1.48 19.55 -5.07
C LEU A 219 -1.59 18.41 -4.03
N GLY A 220 -2.25 17.30 -4.37
CA GLY A 220 -2.33 16.12 -3.51
C GLY A 220 -0.95 15.55 -3.17
N CYS A 221 -0.04 15.43 -4.16
CA CYS A 221 1.34 14.99 -3.95
C CYS A 221 2.13 15.96 -3.06
N VAL A 222 2.00 17.27 -3.28
CA VAL A 222 2.69 18.31 -2.49
C VAL A 222 2.20 18.31 -1.06
N LEU A 223 0.88 18.29 -0.82
CA LEU A 223 0.31 18.23 0.53
C LEU A 223 0.77 16.98 1.27
N ALA A 224 0.76 15.82 0.63
CA ALA A 224 1.25 14.58 1.19
C ALA A 224 2.72 14.70 1.60
N ALA A 225 3.59 15.18 0.70
CA ALA A 225 5.01 15.33 0.96
C ALA A 225 5.30 16.29 2.14
N LEU A 226 4.57 17.38 2.26
CA LEU A 226 4.78 18.39 3.31
C LEU A 226 4.21 17.97 4.68
N THR A 227 3.14 17.16 4.70
CA THR A 227 2.37 16.95 5.93
C THR A 227 2.48 15.55 6.52
N TYR A 228 3.05 14.56 5.84
CA TYR A 228 3.15 13.19 6.36
C TYR A 228 3.86 13.13 7.72
N PHE A 229 5.00 13.77 7.90
CA PHE A 229 5.68 13.76 9.19
C PHE A 229 4.84 14.33 10.34
N PRO A 230 4.29 15.56 10.26
CA PRO A 230 3.45 16.09 11.34
C PRO A 230 2.19 15.28 11.57
N LEU A 231 1.55 14.74 10.51
CA LEU A 231 0.35 13.93 10.64
C LEU A 231 0.62 12.59 11.35
N PHE A 232 1.69 11.88 10.98
CA PHE A 232 2.04 10.62 11.63
C PHE A 232 2.53 10.80 13.07
N LYS A 233 3.21 11.90 13.38
CA LYS A 233 3.52 12.26 14.77
C LYS A 233 2.26 12.53 15.57
N ALA A 234 1.33 13.32 15.06
CA ALA A 234 0.04 13.57 15.70
C ALA A 234 -0.79 12.28 15.84
N LEU A 235 -0.75 11.39 14.83
CA LEU A 235 -1.40 10.09 14.86
C LEU A 235 -0.84 9.21 16.00
N THR A 236 0.48 9.20 16.19
CA THR A 236 1.12 8.44 17.29
C THR A 236 0.61 8.89 18.65
N VAL A 237 0.59 10.19 18.90
CA VAL A 237 0.11 10.75 20.17
C VAL A 237 -1.38 10.47 20.40
N ALA A 238 -2.19 10.55 19.33
CA ALA A 238 -3.64 10.31 19.44
C ALA A 238 -3.99 8.84 19.57
N ALA A 239 -3.23 7.95 18.94
CA ALA A 239 -3.52 6.52 18.90
C ALA A 239 -2.86 5.72 20.03
N ASN A 240 -1.66 6.12 20.48
CA ASN A 240 -0.97 5.49 21.60
C ASN A 240 -0.16 6.52 22.42
N PRO A 241 -0.82 7.30 23.29
CA PRO A 241 -0.16 8.31 24.11
C PRO A 241 0.86 7.71 25.08
N GLN A 242 0.65 6.48 25.55
CA GLN A 242 1.59 5.77 26.44
C GLN A 242 2.91 5.48 25.73
N LEU A 243 2.87 5.01 24.46
CA LEU A 243 4.06 4.80 23.65
C LEU A 243 4.81 6.13 23.44
N ALA A 244 4.09 7.20 23.11
CA ALA A 244 4.69 8.51 22.93
C ALA A 244 5.38 9.02 24.21
N ALA A 245 4.79 8.80 25.39
CA ALA A 245 5.38 9.13 26.68
C ALA A 245 6.61 8.27 27.00
N ALA A 246 6.54 6.95 26.75
CA ALA A 246 7.65 6.02 27.00
C ALA A 246 8.89 6.38 26.15
N VAL A 247 8.72 6.70 24.89
CA VAL A 247 9.81 7.15 23.98
C VAL A 247 10.50 8.40 24.53
N ALA A 248 9.76 9.32 25.15
CA ALA A 248 10.32 10.54 25.72
C ALA A 248 11.04 10.30 27.05
N SER A 249 10.53 9.39 27.91
CA SER A 249 11.04 9.17 29.26
C SER A 249 12.19 8.15 29.35
N ALA A 250 12.17 7.13 28.47
CA ALA A 250 13.12 6.01 28.50
C ALA A 250 13.66 5.73 27.08
N PRO A 251 14.57 6.57 26.55
CA PRO A 251 15.13 6.40 25.22
C PRO A 251 15.88 5.07 25.11
N VAL A 252 15.74 4.42 23.96
CA VAL A 252 16.40 3.14 23.64
C VAL A 252 17.57 3.38 22.70
N THR A 253 18.69 2.70 22.96
CA THR A 253 19.88 2.72 22.11
C THR A 253 20.30 1.30 21.75
N VAL A 254 20.55 1.06 20.47
CA VAL A 254 21.17 -0.18 19.97
C VAL A 254 22.65 0.10 19.71
N VAL A 255 23.53 -0.57 20.48
CA VAL A 255 24.99 -0.50 20.31
C VAL A 255 25.41 -1.77 19.60
N ALA A 256 25.88 -1.69 18.38
CA ALA A 256 26.24 -2.85 17.55
C ALA A 256 27.36 -2.55 16.56
N ASP A 257 28.03 -3.61 16.10
CA ASP A 257 28.90 -3.54 14.94
C ASP A 257 28.06 -3.22 13.68
N PRO A 258 28.28 -2.07 12.99
CA PRO A 258 27.50 -1.72 11.81
C PRO A 258 27.59 -2.77 10.67
N ALA A 259 28.71 -3.52 10.57
CA ALA A 259 28.89 -4.53 9.55
C ALA A 259 28.03 -5.78 9.79
N ASP A 260 27.56 -5.99 11.02
CA ASP A 260 26.67 -7.09 11.41
C ASP A 260 25.18 -6.78 11.21
N CYS A 261 24.86 -5.57 10.77
CA CYS A 261 23.48 -5.09 10.60
C CYS A 261 23.06 -5.13 9.14
N ALA A 262 22.14 -6.01 8.77
CA ALA A 262 21.58 -6.07 7.42
C ALA A 262 20.47 -5.04 7.20
N PHE A 263 20.26 -4.63 5.95
CA PHE A 263 19.05 -3.90 5.56
C PHE A 263 17.90 -4.91 5.44
N GLN A 264 16.94 -4.85 6.36
CA GLN A 264 15.89 -5.87 6.54
C GLN A 264 14.75 -5.75 5.51
N PHE A 265 15.11 -5.67 4.23
CA PHE A 265 14.14 -5.70 3.14
C PHE A 265 13.76 -7.15 2.82
N ASP A 266 12.55 -7.55 3.22
CA ASP A 266 12.04 -8.90 3.02
C ASP A 266 10.60 -8.87 2.50
N PRO A 267 10.40 -8.69 1.17
CA PRO A 267 9.08 -8.62 0.57
C PRO A 267 8.30 -9.94 0.60
N VAL A 268 8.99 -11.05 0.82
CA VAL A 268 8.39 -12.41 0.86
C VAL A 268 8.17 -12.91 2.29
N GLY A 269 8.80 -12.28 3.29
CA GLY A 269 8.70 -12.66 4.70
C GLY A 269 9.42 -13.97 5.05
N LYS A 270 10.46 -14.36 4.27
CA LYS A 270 11.19 -15.63 4.45
C LYS A 270 12.65 -15.46 4.80
N THR A 271 13.19 -14.27 4.71
CA THR A 271 14.60 -14.02 5.05
C THR A 271 14.82 -14.21 6.55
N VAL A 272 15.81 -15.01 6.91
CA VAL A 272 16.19 -15.21 8.30
C VAL A 272 17.26 -14.20 8.65
N PHE A 273 16.87 -13.20 9.45
CA PHE A 273 17.77 -12.23 10.04
C PHE A 273 18.25 -12.77 11.37
N ASN A 274 19.47 -13.28 11.44
CA ASN A 274 19.98 -14.06 12.57
C ASN A 274 21.23 -13.47 13.24
N SER A 275 21.78 -12.36 12.73
CA SER A 275 22.84 -11.66 13.44
C SER A 275 22.32 -11.01 14.72
N SER A 276 23.20 -10.75 15.66
CA SER A 276 22.85 -10.09 16.93
C SER A 276 22.23 -8.71 16.71
N CYS A 277 22.77 -7.94 15.76
CA CYS A 277 22.23 -6.65 15.36
C CYS A 277 20.84 -6.75 14.74
N ASP A 278 20.67 -7.70 13.81
CA ASP A 278 19.41 -7.90 13.12
C ASP A 278 18.29 -8.32 14.08
N LEU A 279 18.57 -9.20 15.03
CA LEU A 279 17.62 -9.62 16.05
C LEU A 279 17.17 -8.45 16.91
N ALA A 280 18.11 -7.63 17.39
CA ALA A 280 17.80 -6.44 18.19
C ALA A 280 16.91 -5.44 17.43
N LYS A 281 17.33 -5.05 16.22
CA LYS A 281 16.61 -4.08 15.40
C LYS A 281 15.26 -4.59 14.92
N SER A 282 15.17 -5.85 14.50
CA SER A 282 13.93 -6.48 14.07
C SER A 282 12.89 -6.51 15.19
N TYR A 283 13.30 -6.86 16.41
CA TYR A 283 12.40 -6.88 17.56
C TYR A 283 11.89 -5.47 17.90
N LEU A 284 12.80 -4.50 18.04
CA LEU A 284 12.44 -3.12 18.40
C LEU A 284 11.53 -2.48 17.36
N ALA A 285 11.85 -2.67 16.05
CA ALA A 285 11.01 -2.18 14.97
C ALA A 285 9.61 -2.82 14.99
N LYS A 286 9.54 -4.14 15.22
CA LYS A 286 8.26 -4.86 15.38
C LYS A 286 7.51 -4.45 16.66
N ALA A 287 8.20 -4.09 17.73
CA ALA A 287 7.61 -3.59 18.94
C ALA A 287 7.14 -2.13 18.83
N GLY A 288 7.43 -1.42 17.72
CA GLY A 288 7.10 -0.02 17.52
C GLY A 288 7.97 0.93 18.38
N VAL A 289 9.11 0.45 18.86
CA VAL A 289 10.02 1.20 19.71
C VAL A 289 10.98 2.00 18.86
N THR A 290 11.03 3.32 19.06
CA THR A 290 12.07 4.18 18.49
C THR A 290 13.39 3.98 19.23
N TYR A 291 14.50 3.85 18.50
CA TYR A 291 15.82 3.70 19.07
C TYR A 291 16.88 4.49 18.29
N THR A 292 17.99 4.77 18.94
CA THR A 292 19.19 5.35 18.32
C THR A 292 20.22 4.25 18.06
N ASN A 293 21.02 4.40 16.99
CA ASN A 293 22.10 3.48 16.68
C ASN A 293 23.43 4.08 17.19
N GLN A 294 24.22 3.27 17.89
CA GLN A 294 25.57 3.58 18.30
C GLN A 294 26.53 2.51 17.73
N ALA A 295 27.55 2.93 17.00
CA ALA A 295 28.52 1.99 16.48
C ALA A 295 29.38 1.41 17.62
N ALA A 296 29.64 0.09 17.52
CA ALA A 296 30.57 -0.64 18.37
C ALA A 296 31.74 -1.20 17.55
N PRO A 297 32.85 -1.60 18.16
CA PRO A 297 33.95 -2.28 17.48
C PRO A 297 33.50 -3.55 16.73
N ALA A 298 34.23 -3.92 15.69
CA ALA A 298 33.95 -5.11 14.89
C ALA A 298 33.88 -6.38 15.77
N GLY A 299 32.87 -7.21 15.49
CA GLY A 299 32.63 -8.46 16.22
C GLY A 299 31.95 -8.30 17.59
N THR A 300 31.56 -7.08 17.98
CA THR A 300 30.82 -6.86 19.22
C THR A 300 29.35 -7.29 19.04
N LEU A 301 28.86 -8.17 19.95
CA LEU A 301 27.46 -8.52 19.97
C LEU A 301 26.59 -7.29 20.27
N ALA A 302 25.46 -7.20 19.58
CA ALA A 302 24.55 -6.07 19.74
C ALA A 302 23.98 -6.00 21.18
N GLN A 303 23.94 -4.80 21.71
CA GLN A 303 23.37 -4.49 23.03
C GLN A 303 22.23 -3.51 22.89
N VAL A 304 21.13 -3.79 23.55
CA VAL A 304 19.96 -2.89 23.67
C VAL A 304 20.01 -2.23 25.04
N LYS A 305 20.20 -0.92 25.05
CA LYS A 305 20.20 -0.10 26.27
C LYS A 305 18.84 0.59 26.42
N ILE A 306 18.21 0.42 27.57
CA ILE A 306 16.89 0.98 27.93
C ILE A 306 17.06 1.69 29.28
N GLY A 307 17.20 3.01 29.27
CA GLY A 307 17.59 3.72 30.51
C GLY A 307 18.91 3.17 31.07
N ASN A 308 18.85 2.60 32.30
CA ASN A 308 20.02 2.01 32.95
C ASN A 308 20.19 0.49 32.72
N GLU A 309 19.25 -0.15 32.07
CA GLU A 309 19.28 -1.59 31.77
C GLU A 309 19.95 -1.84 30.40
N THR A 310 20.76 -2.92 30.33
CA THR A 310 21.43 -3.32 29.08
C THR A 310 21.23 -4.81 28.87
N LEU A 311 20.65 -5.16 27.72
CA LEU A 311 20.47 -6.54 27.28
C LEU A 311 21.34 -6.83 26.06
N THR A 312 22.18 -7.87 26.13
CA THR A 312 22.99 -8.32 25.00
C THR A 312 22.20 -9.31 24.15
N ALA A 313 22.14 -9.07 22.84
CA ALA A 313 21.58 -10.01 21.90
C ALA A 313 22.56 -11.16 21.62
N PHE A 314 22.04 -12.30 21.21
CA PHE A 314 22.85 -13.44 20.81
C PHE A 314 23.09 -13.44 19.29
N ASP A 315 24.18 -14.10 18.84
CA ASP A 315 24.38 -14.37 17.43
C ASP A 315 23.74 -15.72 17.06
N GLY A 316 22.77 -15.69 16.18
CA GLY A 316 22.07 -16.89 15.71
C GLY A 316 22.68 -17.55 14.48
N LYS A 317 23.82 -17.01 13.96
CA LYS A 317 24.52 -17.60 12.83
C LYS A 317 25.05 -18.99 13.17
N GLY A 318 24.76 -19.96 12.31
CA GLY A 318 25.21 -21.35 12.51
C GLY A 318 24.42 -22.17 13.55
N LEU A 319 23.42 -21.60 14.22
CA LEU A 319 22.56 -22.35 15.13
C LEU A 319 21.58 -23.24 14.37
N GLU A 320 21.34 -24.43 14.90
CA GLU A 320 20.22 -25.25 14.47
C GLU A 320 18.89 -24.58 14.69
N LYS A 321 17.90 -24.83 13.81
CA LYS A 321 16.59 -24.16 13.82
C LYS A 321 15.87 -24.22 15.17
N ALA A 322 15.95 -25.35 15.87
CA ALA A 322 15.32 -25.51 17.18
C ALA A 322 16.01 -24.67 18.27
N ALA A 323 17.35 -24.72 18.32
CA ALA A 323 18.17 -23.93 19.25
C ALA A 323 18.01 -22.43 19.00
N PHE A 324 18.05 -22.00 17.73
CA PHE A 324 17.80 -20.61 17.34
C PHE A 324 16.41 -20.12 17.82
N LYS A 325 15.36 -20.92 17.59
CA LYS A 325 14.00 -20.56 18.02
C LYS A 325 13.90 -20.44 19.55
N ALA A 326 14.50 -21.34 20.30
CA ALA A 326 14.48 -21.32 21.76
C ALA A 326 15.19 -20.08 22.32
N GLN A 327 16.43 -19.83 21.91
CA GLN A 327 17.21 -18.66 22.34
C GLN A 327 16.55 -17.34 21.93
N LYS A 328 15.99 -17.28 20.71
CA LYS A 328 15.24 -16.11 20.24
C LYS A 328 14.03 -15.82 21.13
N THR A 329 13.24 -16.83 21.46
CA THR A 329 12.06 -16.67 22.31
C THR A 329 12.43 -16.18 23.72
N GLU A 330 13.48 -16.76 24.31
CA GLU A 330 13.99 -16.37 25.62
C GLU A 330 14.44 -14.90 25.62
N TRP A 331 15.30 -14.54 24.64
CA TRP A 331 15.82 -13.18 24.52
C TRP A 331 14.72 -12.16 24.24
N GLU A 332 13.78 -12.45 23.32
CA GLU A 332 12.65 -11.58 23.00
C GLU A 332 11.72 -11.40 24.24
N THR A 333 11.54 -12.43 25.05
CA THR A 333 10.78 -12.36 26.30
C THR A 333 11.47 -11.44 27.33
N GLY A 334 12.78 -11.59 27.49
CA GLY A 334 13.59 -10.72 28.37
C GLY A 334 13.54 -9.25 27.93
N LEU A 335 13.76 -8.99 26.63
CA LEU A 335 13.71 -7.64 26.09
C LEU A 335 12.30 -7.02 26.23
N GLY A 336 11.25 -7.82 26.01
CA GLY A 336 9.87 -7.39 26.20
C GLY A 336 9.56 -7.01 27.64
N ALA A 337 10.10 -7.77 28.62
CA ALA A 337 9.97 -7.46 30.04
C ALA A 337 10.68 -6.15 30.43
N ALA A 338 11.91 -5.95 29.95
CA ALA A 338 12.68 -4.72 30.14
C ALA A 338 11.98 -3.49 29.55
N LEU A 339 11.47 -3.60 28.33
CA LEU A 339 10.68 -2.53 27.71
C LEU A 339 9.42 -2.20 28.52
N LYS A 340 8.71 -3.23 29.00
CA LYS A 340 7.52 -3.04 29.85
C LYS A 340 7.87 -2.34 31.17
N SER A 341 8.97 -2.70 31.81
CA SER A 341 9.46 -2.05 33.03
C SER A 341 9.82 -0.58 32.80
N ALA A 342 10.30 -0.25 31.59
CA ALA A 342 10.59 1.11 31.16
C ALA A 342 9.35 1.90 30.68
N GLY A 343 8.15 1.34 30.82
CA GLY A 343 6.89 2.01 30.48
C GLY A 343 6.40 1.83 29.03
N TYR A 344 7.09 1.01 28.22
CA TYR A 344 6.64 0.74 26.85
C TYR A 344 5.44 -0.21 26.86
N PRO A 345 4.28 0.19 26.28
CA PRO A 345 3.10 -0.67 26.27
C PRO A 345 3.25 -1.80 25.23
N ALA A 346 2.92 -3.03 25.61
CA ALA A 346 2.87 -4.16 24.66
C ALA A 346 1.71 -4.01 23.64
N LYS A 347 0.63 -3.35 24.05
CA LYS A 347 -0.54 -3.00 23.24
C LYS A 347 -1.02 -1.61 23.63
N ALA A 348 -1.58 -0.87 22.67
CA ALA A 348 -2.24 0.39 22.96
C ALA A 348 -3.49 0.16 23.82
N ASP A 349 -3.71 1.00 24.82
CA ASP A 349 -4.95 1.00 25.58
C ASP A 349 -6.06 1.67 24.77
N SER A 350 -7.05 0.89 24.36
CA SER A 350 -8.18 1.36 23.55
C SER A 350 -9.02 2.45 24.24
N ALA A 351 -8.93 2.58 25.57
CA ALA A 351 -9.62 3.62 26.33
C ALA A 351 -8.91 4.98 26.21
N LEU A 352 -7.60 4.99 25.97
CA LEU A 352 -6.79 6.20 25.82
C LEU A 352 -6.69 6.70 24.38
N VAL A 353 -7.26 5.98 23.41
CA VAL A 353 -7.26 6.39 22.00
C VAL A 353 -8.19 7.57 21.78
N ASP A 354 -7.65 8.69 21.32
CA ASP A 354 -8.44 9.84 20.87
C ASP A 354 -9.04 9.55 19.47
N ARG A 355 -10.15 8.80 19.47
CA ARG A 355 -10.82 8.33 18.25
C ARG A 355 -11.19 9.46 17.28
N PRO A 356 -11.79 10.59 17.70
CA PRO A 356 -12.11 11.69 16.81
C PRO A 356 -10.88 12.25 16.11
N LYS A 357 -9.77 12.43 16.84
CA LYS A 357 -8.53 12.96 16.30
C LYS A 357 -7.86 11.97 15.33
N VAL A 358 -7.86 10.67 15.68
CA VAL A 358 -7.38 9.62 14.77
C VAL A 358 -8.21 9.61 13.48
N ILE A 359 -9.55 9.60 13.56
CA ILE A 359 -10.42 9.64 12.38
C ILE A 359 -10.16 10.90 11.56
N GLY A 360 -10.01 12.07 12.18
CA GLY A 360 -9.72 13.32 11.49
C GLY A 360 -8.40 13.29 10.71
N ILE A 361 -7.34 12.70 11.30
CA ILE A 361 -6.04 12.53 10.62
C ILE A 361 -6.16 11.53 9.47
N LEU A 362 -6.80 10.38 9.71
CA LEU A 362 -7.03 9.37 8.68
C LEU A 362 -7.87 9.94 7.52
N PHE A 363 -8.92 10.69 7.83
CA PHE A 363 -9.75 11.37 6.84
C PHE A 363 -8.92 12.33 5.97
N LEU A 364 -8.04 13.14 6.58
CA LEU A 364 -7.16 14.04 5.84
C LEU A 364 -6.21 13.27 4.90
N LEU A 365 -5.65 12.15 5.36
CA LEU A 365 -4.85 11.27 4.50
C LEU A 365 -5.67 10.70 3.33
N VAL A 366 -6.94 10.33 3.58
CA VAL A 366 -7.85 9.88 2.52
C VAL A 366 -8.19 11.01 1.55
N ILE A 367 -8.31 12.26 2.01
CA ILE A 367 -8.48 13.42 1.11
C ILE A 367 -7.30 13.53 0.12
N TYR A 368 -6.06 13.36 0.57
CA TYR A 368 -4.92 13.35 -0.36
C TYR A 368 -5.00 12.21 -1.37
N VAL A 369 -5.43 11.03 -0.92
CA VAL A 369 -5.70 9.89 -1.82
C VAL A 369 -6.73 10.26 -2.87
N THR A 370 -7.85 10.87 -2.49
CA THR A 370 -8.92 11.25 -3.42
C THR A 370 -8.50 12.34 -4.41
N MET A 371 -7.61 13.26 -4.00
CA MET A 371 -7.03 14.26 -4.89
C MET A 371 -6.15 13.65 -5.98
N VAL A 372 -5.27 12.71 -5.61
CA VAL A 372 -4.35 12.10 -6.60
C VAL A 372 -5.03 11.02 -7.43
N TYR A 373 -6.03 10.32 -6.89
CA TYR A 373 -6.62 9.15 -7.52
C TYR A 373 -7.96 9.43 -8.23
N GLY A 374 -8.72 10.45 -7.80
CA GLY A 374 -9.97 10.82 -8.45
C GLY A 374 -9.82 11.15 -9.94
N PRO A 375 -8.93 12.09 -10.33
CA PRO A 375 -8.73 12.51 -11.71
C PRO A 375 -7.83 11.60 -12.55
N ILE A 376 -7.12 10.62 -11.95
CA ILE A 376 -6.00 9.90 -12.62
C ILE A 376 -6.42 9.15 -13.87
N ALA A 377 -7.60 8.49 -13.83
CA ALA A 377 -8.07 7.68 -14.94
C ALA A 377 -8.37 8.54 -16.17
N ALA A 378 -9.04 9.69 -15.98
CA ALA A 378 -9.26 10.65 -17.06
C ALA A 378 -7.94 11.15 -17.65
N MET A 379 -7.01 11.59 -16.79
CA MET A 379 -5.72 12.11 -17.25
C MET A 379 -4.92 11.07 -18.04
N LEU A 380 -4.86 9.82 -17.58
CA LEU A 380 -4.15 8.75 -18.29
C LEU A 380 -4.77 8.46 -19.65
N VAL A 381 -6.10 8.42 -19.77
CA VAL A 381 -6.78 8.20 -21.05
C VAL A 381 -6.52 9.36 -22.01
N GLU A 382 -6.55 10.59 -21.52
CA GLU A 382 -6.35 11.82 -22.31
C GLU A 382 -4.89 12.02 -22.77
N MET A 383 -3.91 11.36 -22.14
CA MET A 383 -2.49 11.46 -22.50
C MET A 383 -2.12 10.67 -23.76
N PHE A 384 -2.90 9.66 -24.15
CA PHE A 384 -2.53 8.73 -25.21
C PHE A 384 -3.54 8.70 -26.35
N PRO A 385 -3.09 8.63 -27.62
CA PRO A 385 -3.98 8.48 -28.78
C PRO A 385 -4.69 7.11 -28.75
N THR A 386 -5.90 7.05 -29.31
CA THR A 386 -6.82 5.90 -29.22
C THR A 386 -6.19 4.58 -29.64
N ASN A 387 -5.37 4.57 -30.71
CA ASN A 387 -4.77 3.36 -31.29
C ASN A 387 -3.71 2.66 -30.41
N ILE A 388 -3.15 3.34 -29.40
CA ILE A 388 -2.18 2.77 -28.46
C ILE A 388 -2.56 3.03 -27.00
N ARG A 389 -3.64 3.75 -26.73
CA ARG A 389 -4.07 4.22 -25.41
C ARG A 389 -4.07 3.13 -24.37
N TYR A 390 -4.78 2.05 -24.63
CA TYR A 390 -4.91 0.93 -23.71
C TYR A 390 -3.54 0.33 -23.32
N THR A 391 -2.68 0.10 -24.30
CA THR A 391 -1.34 -0.47 -24.07
C THR A 391 -0.42 0.51 -23.35
N SER A 392 -0.42 1.78 -23.80
CA SER A 392 0.50 2.80 -23.28
C SER A 392 0.17 3.24 -21.86
N MET A 393 -1.11 3.32 -21.46
CA MET A 393 -1.49 3.73 -20.11
C MET A 393 -1.37 2.60 -19.08
N SER A 394 -1.51 1.32 -19.53
CA SER A 394 -1.47 0.18 -18.61
C SER A 394 -0.10 0.03 -17.95
N LEU A 395 1.00 0.16 -18.69
CA LEU A 395 2.35 -0.01 -18.16
C LEU A 395 2.67 0.98 -17.01
N PRO A 396 2.56 2.32 -17.19
CA PRO A 396 2.87 3.26 -16.13
C PRO A 396 1.94 3.10 -14.92
N TYR A 397 0.67 2.77 -15.14
CA TYR A 397 -0.26 2.53 -14.04
C TYR A 397 0.15 1.32 -13.21
N HIS A 398 0.48 0.19 -13.83
CA HIS A 398 0.81 -1.04 -13.10
C HIS A 398 2.20 -1.01 -12.48
N ILE A 399 3.20 -0.41 -13.14
CA ILE A 399 4.52 -0.20 -12.53
C ILE A 399 4.41 0.80 -11.37
N GLY A 400 3.66 1.89 -11.55
CA GLY A 400 3.42 2.86 -10.49
C GLY A 400 2.81 2.20 -9.24
N ASN A 401 1.68 1.55 -9.40
CA ASN A 401 0.98 0.92 -8.28
C ASN A 401 1.69 -0.34 -7.75
N GLY A 402 2.23 -1.18 -8.62
CA GLY A 402 2.87 -2.44 -8.22
C GLY A 402 4.24 -2.24 -7.57
N TRP A 403 5.10 -1.43 -8.17
CA TRP A 403 6.47 -1.25 -7.67
C TRP A 403 6.54 -0.13 -6.65
N PHE A 404 6.15 1.10 -7.02
CA PHE A 404 6.25 2.22 -6.10
C PHE A 404 5.26 2.11 -4.94
N GLY A 405 4.03 1.67 -5.19
CA GLY A 405 3.01 1.46 -4.17
C GLY A 405 3.18 0.14 -3.42
N GLY A 406 3.25 -0.99 -4.14
CA GLY A 406 3.23 -2.33 -3.55
C GLY A 406 4.42 -2.65 -2.66
N PHE A 407 5.64 -2.17 -2.99
CA PHE A 407 6.82 -2.33 -2.14
C PHE A 407 6.93 -1.27 -1.03
N LEU A 408 6.06 -0.27 -1.01
CA LEU A 408 6.13 0.82 -0.02
C LEU A 408 6.12 0.31 1.42
N PRO A 409 5.18 -0.54 1.88
CA PRO A 409 5.17 -0.97 3.26
C PRO A 409 6.47 -1.70 3.65
N THR A 410 6.94 -2.63 2.83
CA THR A 410 8.15 -3.41 3.09
C THR A 410 9.40 -2.53 3.12
N THR A 411 9.53 -1.62 2.14
CA THR A 411 10.65 -0.67 2.09
C THR A 411 10.63 0.26 3.30
N ALA A 412 9.48 0.83 3.63
CA ALA A 412 9.34 1.74 4.75
C ALA A 412 9.67 1.06 6.08
N PHE A 413 9.21 -0.16 6.32
CA PHE A 413 9.56 -0.92 7.53
C PHE A 413 11.04 -1.31 7.59
N ALA A 414 11.66 -1.66 6.45
CA ALA A 414 13.11 -1.90 6.40
C ALA A 414 13.91 -0.63 6.74
N MET A 415 13.48 0.54 6.26
CA MET A 415 14.08 1.84 6.60
C MET A 415 13.91 2.17 8.09
N VAL A 416 12.76 1.87 8.67
CA VAL A 416 12.52 2.01 10.12
C VAL A 416 13.47 1.10 10.91
N ALA A 417 13.57 -0.17 10.55
CA ALA A 417 14.46 -1.12 11.23
C ALA A 417 15.94 -0.73 11.09
N ALA A 418 16.35 -0.18 9.96
CA ALA A 418 17.73 0.27 9.76
C ALA A 418 18.08 1.47 10.65
N THR A 419 17.17 2.43 10.79
CA THR A 419 17.44 3.71 11.44
C THR A 419 17.00 3.78 12.91
N GLY A 420 15.99 2.98 13.28
CA GLY A 420 15.37 3.04 14.61
C GLY A 420 14.30 4.11 14.75
N ASN A 421 14.09 4.96 13.77
CA ASN A 421 13.06 5.99 13.83
C ASN A 421 11.79 5.50 13.13
N ILE A 422 10.69 5.32 13.90
CA ILE A 422 9.41 4.80 13.40
C ILE A 422 8.81 5.64 12.26
N TYR A 423 9.23 6.90 12.12
CA TYR A 423 8.78 7.78 11.05
C TYR A 423 9.69 7.77 9.82
N TYR A 424 10.89 7.17 9.89
CA TYR A 424 11.87 7.27 8.82
C TYR A 424 11.38 6.65 7.51
N GLY A 425 10.53 5.63 7.60
CA GLY A 425 9.88 5.01 6.44
C GLY A 425 9.05 5.97 5.59
N LEU A 426 8.57 7.09 6.15
CA LEU A 426 7.82 8.11 5.43
C LEU A 426 8.67 8.87 4.39
N TRP A 427 10.01 8.82 4.49
CA TRP A 427 10.86 9.41 3.47
C TRP A 427 10.66 8.78 2.09
N TYR A 428 10.32 7.48 2.04
CA TYR A 428 10.06 6.82 0.76
C TYR A 428 8.88 7.47 0.01
N PRO A 429 7.65 7.51 0.54
CA PRO A 429 6.54 8.15 -0.15
C PRO A 429 6.73 9.66 -0.33
N ILE A 430 7.37 10.36 0.60
CA ILE A 430 7.66 11.81 0.48
C ILE A 430 8.57 12.06 -0.71
N LEU A 431 9.65 11.30 -0.86
CA LEU A 431 10.61 11.50 -1.94
C LEU A 431 9.96 11.21 -3.30
N VAL A 432 9.24 10.08 -3.43
CA VAL A 432 8.57 9.73 -4.68
C VAL A 432 7.48 10.74 -5.03
N ALA A 433 6.63 11.14 -4.07
CA ALA A 433 5.60 12.15 -4.30
C ALA A 433 6.19 13.52 -4.69
N SER A 434 7.31 13.92 -4.06
CA SER A 434 8.03 15.16 -4.40
C SER A 434 8.60 15.12 -5.80
N VAL A 435 9.27 14.03 -6.19
CA VAL A 435 9.78 13.84 -7.55
C VAL A 435 8.65 13.88 -8.57
N THR A 436 7.53 13.19 -8.29
CA THR A 436 6.36 13.21 -9.15
C THR A 436 5.78 14.61 -9.27
N ALA A 437 5.66 15.36 -8.17
CA ALA A 437 5.14 16.73 -8.19
C ALA A 437 6.05 17.65 -9.04
N VAL A 438 7.36 17.59 -8.86
CA VAL A 438 8.31 18.40 -9.63
C VAL A 438 8.23 18.08 -11.12
N ILE A 439 8.31 16.79 -11.47
CA ILE A 439 8.26 16.36 -12.89
C ILE A 439 6.89 16.66 -13.48
N GLY A 440 5.82 16.39 -12.75
CA GLY A 440 4.45 16.67 -13.19
C GLY A 440 4.20 18.14 -13.42
N ILE A 441 4.63 19.01 -12.51
CA ILE A 441 4.48 20.47 -12.66
C ILE A 441 5.27 21.00 -13.87
N LEU A 442 6.50 20.53 -14.06
CA LEU A 442 7.38 21.07 -15.10
C LEU A 442 7.11 20.50 -16.50
N TYR A 443 6.80 19.21 -16.62
CA TYR A 443 6.81 18.51 -17.90
C TYR A 443 5.46 17.94 -18.34
N LEU A 444 4.51 17.69 -17.44
CA LEU A 444 3.18 17.25 -17.84
C LEU A 444 2.35 18.44 -18.35
N LYS A 445 1.64 18.21 -19.44
CA LYS A 445 0.64 19.14 -19.94
C LYS A 445 -0.71 18.87 -19.26
N GLU A 446 -1.54 19.91 -19.12
CA GLU A 446 -2.94 19.75 -18.73
C GLU A 446 -3.71 19.05 -19.86
N THR A 447 -4.63 18.16 -19.50
CA THR A 447 -5.31 17.29 -20.49
C THR A 447 -6.82 17.49 -20.54
N LYS A 448 -7.42 18.30 -19.66
CA LYS A 448 -8.88 18.41 -19.52
C LYS A 448 -9.63 18.76 -20.81
N ASP A 449 -8.99 19.50 -21.73
CA ASP A 449 -9.58 19.98 -22.98
C ASP A 449 -9.14 19.15 -24.20
N VAL A 450 -8.41 18.04 -23.98
CA VAL A 450 -7.95 17.17 -25.08
C VAL A 450 -9.14 16.44 -25.68
N ASP A 451 -9.21 16.53 -27.03
CA ASP A 451 -10.12 15.68 -27.79
C ASP A 451 -9.51 14.27 -27.92
N ILE A 452 -10.17 13.29 -27.31
CA ILE A 452 -9.67 11.90 -27.32
C ILE A 452 -10.05 11.14 -28.61
N ASP A 453 -10.89 11.74 -29.44
CA ASP A 453 -11.35 11.20 -30.72
C ASP A 453 -10.55 11.75 -31.91
N ALA A 454 -9.65 12.71 -31.65
CA ALA A 454 -8.82 13.36 -32.67
C ALA A 454 -7.63 12.49 -33.14
#